data_1723fbfe57ad586c27d3f2fb498fa0bf
#
_entry.id   1723fbfe57ad586c27d3f2fb498fa0bf
#
_cell.length_a   1.000
_cell.length_b   1.000
_cell.length_c   1.000
_cell.angle_alpha   90.00
_cell.angle_beta   90.00
_cell.angle_gamma   90.00
#
_symmetry.space_group_name_H-M   'P 1'
#
loop_
_entity.id
_entity.type
_entity.pdbx_description
1 polymer ?
#
loop_
_entity_poly.entity_id
_entity_poly.type
_entity_poly.pdbx_seq_one_letter_code
_entity_poly.pdbx_strand_id
1 'polypeptide(L)'
;MVMMPQSKALPFLAGALFIAGLVGGGIALYQSGHSDGVEGERKTWQAMWDEEAVRLATARTKAEQEARAEEKRRQAEIDEVRDHAREEIAQAQADATAAGIESGRLHEQARRLAARASQCAGNTGTAQGGQATGQPAMVLADLLSRADERAGELAAAYDRARVSGLACERAYDAISQPGP
;
A
#
# COMPACT_ATOMS: atom_id res chain seq x y z
N MET A 1 -1.56 20.09 -112.66
CA MET A 1 -0.18 20.27 -112.14
C MET A 1 -0.28 21.11 -110.93
N VAL A 2 -0.33 20.45 -109.70
CA VAL A 2 -0.51 21.13 -108.42
C VAL A 2 0.86 21.16 -107.73
N MET A 3 1.49 22.31 -107.64
CA MET A 3 2.72 22.56 -106.96
C MET A 3 2.42 22.61 -105.43
N MET A 4 2.88 21.61 -104.66
CA MET A 4 2.94 21.62 -103.21
C MET A 4 3.97 22.62 -102.71
N PRO A 5 3.67 23.48 -101.74
CA PRO A 5 4.66 24.29 -101.06
C PRO A 5 5.32 23.38 -99.97
N GLN A 6 6.47 22.87 -100.31
CA GLN A 6 7.27 22.11 -99.37
C GLN A 6 8.12 23.04 -98.47
N SER A 7 8.13 22.71 -97.14
CA SER A 7 9.24 22.63 -96.28
C SER A 7 9.73 23.85 -95.45
N LYS A 8 8.91 24.85 -95.18
CA LYS A 8 9.31 25.81 -94.14
C LYS A 8 8.73 25.54 -92.73
N ALA A 9 7.75 24.60 -92.67
CA ALA A 9 7.12 24.23 -91.38
C ALA A 9 7.92 23.18 -90.60
N LEU A 10 8.76 22.36 -91.25
CA LEU A 10 9.49 21.29 -90.56
C LEU A 10 10.50 21.79 -89.44
N PRO A 11 11.27 22.88 -89.67
CA PRO A 11 12.22 23.33 -88.57
C PRO A 11 11.49 23.95 -87.39
N PHE A 12 10.27 24.56 -87.61
CA PHE A 12 9.47 25.09 -86.54
C PHE A 12 8.83 24.01 -85.65
N LEU A 13 8.37 22.91 -86.30
CA LEU A 13 7.83 21.75 -85.54
C LEU A 13 8.93 21.04 -84.73
N ALA A 14 10.13 20.90 -85.26
CA ALA A 14 11.26 20.31 -84.55
C ALA A 14 11.70 21.20 -83.38
N GLY A 15 11.72 22.50 -83.54
CA GLY A 15 12.02 23.47 -82.44
C GLY A 15 10.99 23.46 -81.34
N ALA A 16 9.67 23.39 -81.70
CA ALA A 16 8.58 23.32 -80.74
C ALA A 16 8.60 22.02 -79.91
N LEU A 17 8.88 20.87 -80.52
CA LEU A 17 9.03 19.59 -79.84
C LEU A 17 10.28 19.57 -78.89
N PHE A 18 11.36 20.20 -79.29
CA PHE A 18 12.57 20.30 -78.46
C PHE A 18 12.29 21.17 -77.22
N ILE A 19 11.64 22.29 -77.35
CA ILE A 19 11.25 23.17 -76.25
C ILE A 19 10.25 22.46 -75.34
N ALA A 20 9.25 21.76 -75.87
CA ALA A 20 8.27 20.98 -75.09
C ALA A 20 8.95 19.85 -74.29
N GLY A 21 9.97 19.20 -74.88
CA GLY A 21 10.81 18.19 -74.22
C GLY A 21 11.63 18.76 -73.06
N LEU A 22 12.24 19.92 -73.27
CA LEU A 22 13.03 20.61 -72.19
C LEU A 22 12.11 21.07 -71.04
N VAL A 23 10.97 21.65 -71.35
CA VAL A 23 10.01 22.11 -70.31
C VAL A 23 9.39 20.92 -69.58
N GLY A 24 8.96 19.88 -70.30
CA GLY A 24 8.41 18.65 -69.71
C GLY A 24 9.45 17.90 -68.89
N GLY A 25 10.68 17.78 -69.37
CA GLY A 25 11.77 17.17 -68.59
C GLY A 25 12.16 17.98 -67.35
N GLY A 26 12.16 19.31 -67.46
CA GLY A 26 12.41 20.20 -66.33
C GLY A 26 11.35 20.09 -65.21
N ILE A 27 10.08 20.04 -65.63
CA ILE A 27 8.97 19.85 -64.66
C ILE A 27 9.01 18.48 -64.02
N ALA A 28 9.30 17.43 -64.76
CA ALA A 28 9.43 16.08 -64.20
C ALA A 28 10.59 15.95 -63.19
N LEU A 29 11.76 16.51 -63.50
CA LEU A 29 12.89 16.55 -62.59
C LEU A 29 12.61 17.39 -61.34
N TYR A 30 11.92 18.52 -61.49
CA TYR A 30 11.52 19.38 -60.39
C TYR A 30 10.54 18.66 -59.44
N GLN A 31 9.52 18.00 -60.01
CA GLN A 31 8.56 17.24 -59.22
C GLN A 31 9.18 16.05 -58.50
N SER A 32 10.07 15.31 -59.15
CA SER A 32 10.79 14.20 -58.53
C SER A 32 11.70 14.67 -57.39
N GLY A 33 12.45 15.75 -57.59
CA GLY A 33 13.34 16.29 -56.55
C GLY A 33 12.53 16.86 -55.36
N HIS A 34 11.34 17.46 -55.63
CA HIS A 34 10.50 17.99 -54.56
C HIS A 34 9.82 16.86 -53.76
N SER A 35 9.30 15.84 -54.44
CA SER A 35 8.70 14.68 -53.77
C SER A 35 9.72 13.90 -52.91
N ASP A 36 10.91 13.68 -53.43
CA ASP A 36 11.99 12.99 -52.67
C ASP A 36 12.44 13.79 -51.43
N GLY A 37 12.50 15.11 -51.55
CA GLY A 37 12.83 16.01 -50.42
C GLY A 37 11.75 15.93 -49.33
N VAL A 38 10.48 16.05 -49.69
CA VAL A 38 9.37 15.97 -48.73
C VAL A 38 9.25 14.59 -48.09
N GLU A 39 9.46 13.52 -48.86
CA GLU A 39 9.48 12.16 -48.30
C GLU A 39 10.67 11.94 -47.34
N GLY A 40 11.83 12.46 -47.69
CA GLY A 40 13.02 12.40 -46.83
C GLY A 40 12.78 13.11 -45.48
N GLU A 41 12.25 14.34 -45.52
CA GLU A 41 11.91 15.08 -44.29
C GLU A 41 10.83 14.35 -43.48
N ARG A 42 9.79 13.83 -44.12
CA ARG A 42 8.74 13.08 -43.44
C ARG A 42 9.29 11.85 -42.70
N LYS A 43 10.16 11.09 -43.34
CA LYS A 43 10.83 9.93 -42.72
C LYS A 43 11.69 10.32 -41.53
N THR A 44 12.43 11.43 -41.61
CA THR A 44 13.23 11.94 -40.49
C THR A 44 12.35 12.37 -39.33
N TRP A 45 11.27 13.08 -39.60
CA TRP A 45 10.31 13.47 -38.58
C TRP A 45 9.62 12.25 -37.94
N GLN A 46 9.18 11.29 -38.74
CA GLN A 46 8.61 10.05 -38.23
C GLN A 46 9.59 9.29 -37.32
N ALA A 47 10.85 9.14 -37.77
CA ALA A 47 11.87 8.48 -36.96
C ALA A 47 12.12 9.20 -35.61
N MET A 48 12.12 10.54 -35.60
CA MET A 48 12.23 11.32 -34.36
C MET A 48 11.02 11.13 -33.45
N TRP A 49 9.81 11.13 -34.00
CA TRP A 49 8.60 10.88 -33.21
C TRP A 49 8.55 9.45 -32.67
N ASP A 50 8.95 8.46 -33.46
CA ASP A 50 9.00 7.08 -33.04
C ASP A 50 10.04 6.87 -31.94
N GLU A 51 11.21 7.50 -32.04
CA GLU A 51 12.25 7.46 -30.99
C GLU A 51 11.73 8.10 -29.70
N GLU A 52 11.09 9.26 -29.77
CA GLU A 52 10.51 9.93 -28.62
C GLU A 52 9.39 9.09 -28.00
N ALA A 53 8.52 8.49 -28.81
CA ALA A 53 7.45 7.60 -28.33
C ALA A 53 8.03 6.38 -27.61
N VAL A 54 9.10 5.77 -28.13
CA VAL A 54 9.80 4.66 -27.46
C VAL A 54 10.44 5.09 -26.16
N ARG A 55 11.09 6.26 -26.12
CA ARG A 55 11.66 6.82 -24.88
C ARG A 55 10.60 7.06 -23.82
N LEU A 56 9.47 7.66 -24.20
CA LEU A 56 8.36 7.89 -23.28
C LEU A 56 7.73 6.58 -22.80
N ALA A 57 7.56 5.61 -23.68
CA ALA A 57 7.03 4.28 -23.32
C ALA A 57 7.96 3.56 -22.34
N THR A 58 9.27 3.57 -22.60
CA THR A 58 10.26 2.96 -21.70
C THR A 58 10.36 3.68 -20.35
N ALA A 59 10.29 5.01 -20.35
CA ALA A 59 10.27 5.79 -19.11
C ALA A 59 9.02 5.50 -18.27
N ARG A 60 7.84 5.40 -18.90
CA ARG A 60 6.59 5.01 -18.22
C ARG A 60 6.67 3.61 -17.64
N THR A 61 7.15 2.64 -18.42
CA THR A 61 7.30 1.25 -17.95
C THR A 61 8.25 1.17 -16.75
N LYS A 62 9.36 1.92 -16.80
CA LYS A 62 10.31 1.99 -15.69
C LYS A 62 9.68 2.62 -14.44
N ALA A 63 9.00 3.75 -14.59
CA ALA A 63 8.31 4.41 -13.48
C ALA A 63 7.22 3.53 -12.86
N GLU A 64 6.47 2.78 -13.69
CA GLU A 64 5.48 1.82 -13.17
C GLU A 64 6.13 0.66 -12.42
N GLN A 65 7.27 0.15 -12.90
CA GLN A 65 8.00 -0.91 -12.20
C GLN A 65 8.54 -0.43 -10.85
N GLU A 66 9.12 0.77 -10.82
CA GLU A 66 9.59 1.40 -9.57
C GLU A 66 8.43 1.64 -8.59
N ALA A 67 7.30 2.16 -9.06
CA ALA A 67 6.12 2.36 -8.23
C ALA A 67 5.56 1.04 -7.67
N ARG A 68 5.52 -0.03 -8.48
CA ARG A 68 5.10 -1.36 -8.03
C ARG A 68 6.09 -1.98 -7.05
N ALA A 69 7.39 -1.77 -7.22
CA ALA A 69 8.40 -2.25 -6.29
C ALA A 69 8.28 -1.55 -4.95
N GLU A 70 8.09 -0.24 -4.96
CA GLU A 70 7.88 0.57 -3.76
C GLU A 70 6.59 0.18 -3.02
N GLU A 71 5.50 -0.03 -3.74
CA GLU A 71 4.23 -0.49 -3.13
C GLU A 71 4.38 -1.87 -2.48
N LYS A 72 5.08 -2.80 -3.14
CA LYS A 72 5.36 -4.12 -2.55
C LYS A 72 6.23 -4.01 -1.29
N ARG A 73 7.22 -3.13 -1.28
CA ARG A 73 8.05 -2.88 -0.10
C ARG A 73 7.20 -2.38 1.06
N ARG A 74 6.41 -1.33 0.82
CA ARG A 74 5.50 -0.78 1.84
C ARG A 74 4.51 -1.81 2.37
N GLN A 75 3.97 -2.61 1.49
CA GLN A 75 3.04 -3.68 1.89
C GLN A 75 3.73 -4.72 2.79
N ALA A 76 4.95 -5.12 2.46
CA ALA A 76 5.72 -6.06 3.27
C ALA A 76 6.03 -5.49 4.66
N GLU A 77 6.42 -4.22 4.75
CA GLU A 77 6.66 -3.54 6.03
C GLU A 77 5.40 -3.44 6.89
N ILE A 78 4.25 -3.13 6.29
CA ILE A 78 2.96 -3.11 7.00
C ILE A 78 2.57 -4.50 7.48
N ASP A 79 2.78 -5.54 6.68
CA ASP A 79 2.48 -6.92 7.06
C ASP A 79 3.38 -7.38 8.21
N GLU A 80 4.66 -7.03 8.22
CA GLU A 80 5.58 -7.28 9.34
C GLU A 80 5.11 -6.59 10.63
N VAL A 81 4.72 -5.32 10.56
CA VAL A 81 4.17 -4.59 11.71
C VAL A 81 2.91 -5.27 12.26
N ARG A 82 2.03 -5.74 11.37
CA ARG A 82 0.81 -6.45 11.77
C ARG A 82 1.09 -7.79 12.44
N ASP A 83 2.03 -8.54 11.90
CA ASP A 83 2.38 -9.85 12.45
C ASP A 83 3.03 -9.69 13.82
N HIS A 84 3.95 -8.74 13.98
CA HIS A 84 4.53 -8.41 15.29
C HIS A 84 3.46 -7.96 16.31
N ALA A 85 2.50 -7.11 15.90
CA ALA A 85 1.41 -6.70 16.77
C ALA A 85 0.53 -7.88 17.20
N ARG A 86 0.28 -8.86 16.32
CA ARG A 86 -0.46 -10.09 16.67
C ARG A 86 0.29 -10.93 17.71
N GLU A 87 1.60 -11.07 17.56
CA GLU A 87 2.45 -11.79 18.51
C GLU A 87 2.44 -11.09 19.88
N GLU A 88 2.61 -9.77 19.93
CA GLU A 88 2.54 -8.99 21.16
C GLU A 88 1.19 -9.15 21.88
N ILE A 89 0.07 -9.10 21.11
CA ILE A 89 -1.28 -9.32 21.67
C ILE A 89 -1.43 -10.74 22.19
N ALA A 90 -0.97 -11.74 21.45
CA ALA A 90 -1.05 -13.13 21.88
C ALA A 90 -0.25 -13.38 23.18
N GLN A 91 0.95 -12.80 23.29
CA GLN A 91 1.75 -12.87 24.48
C GLN A 91 1.08 -12.19 25.68
N ALA A 92 0.57 -10.97 25.49
CA ALA A 92 -0.15 -10.26 26.55
C ALA A 92 -1.39 -11.02 27.03
N GLN A 93 -2.12 -11.69 26.12
CA GLN A 93 -3.24 -12.54 26.47
C GLN A 93 -2.83 -13.79 27.25
N ALA A 94 -1.72 -14.42 26.88
CA ALA A 94 -1.18 -15.55 27.62
C ALA A 94 -0.77 -15.16 29.05
N ASP A 95 -0.09 -14.03 29.19
CA ASP A 95 0.36 -13.51 30.48
C ASP A 95 -0.85 -13.11 31.36
N ALA A 96 -1.86 -12.46 30.79
CA ALA A 96 -3.11 -12.14 31.48
C ALA A 96 -3.86 -13.40 31.95
N THR A 97 -3.89 -14.45 31.13
CA THR A 97 -4.49 -15.73 31.48
C THR A 97 -3.75 -16.40 32.64
N ALA A 98 -2.40 -16.41 32.59
CA ALA A 98 -1.59 -16.97 33.66
C ALA A 98 -1.79 -16.18 34.98
N ALA A 99 -1.78 -14.86 34.93
CA ALA A 99 -2.05 -14.01 36.09
C ALA A 99 -3.46 -14.25 36.67
N GLY A 100 -4.48 -14.41 35.82
CA GLY A 100 -5.84 -14.72 36.22
C GLY A 100 -5.97 -16.07 36.95
N ILE A 101 -5.24 -17.10 36.52
CA ILE A 101 -5.19 -18.39 37.20
C ILE A 101 -4.61 -18.26 38.60
N GLU A 102 -3.50 -17.55 38.74
CA GLU A 102 -2.86 -17.34 40.06
C GLU A 102 -3.73 -16.46 40.97
N SER A 103 -4.33 -15.42 40.46
CA SER A 103 -5.31 -14.60 41.17
C SER A 103 -6.50 -15.43 41.66
N GLY A 104 -7.07 -16.30 40.82
CA GLY A 104 -8.16 -17.20 41.19
C GLY A 104 -7.77 -18.14 42.35
N ARG A 105 -6.53 -18.65 42.40
CA ARG A 105 -6.01 -19.46 43.50
C ARG A 105 -5.93 -18.67 44.79
N LEU A 106 -5.44 -17.43 44.74
CA LEU A 106 -5.39 -16.55 45.89
C LEU A 106 -6.78 -16.21 46.43
N HIS A 107 -7.73 -15.92 45.57
CA HIS A 107 -9.10 -15.66 45.99
C HIS A 107 -9.76 -16.89 46.67
N GLU A 108 -9.52 -18.08 46.14
CA GLU A 108 -10.03 -19.30 46.76
C GLU A 108 -9.42 -19.52 48.16
N GLN A 109 -8.12 -19.28 48.33
CA GLN A 109 -7.48 -19.33 49.67
C GLN A 109 -8.06 -18.28 50.62
N ALA A 110 -8.26 -17.04 50.14
CA ALA A 110 -8.86 -15.99 50.94
C ALA A 110 -10.30 -16.35 51.40
N ARG A 111 -11.10 -16.91 50.50
CA ARG A 111 -12.46 -17.41 50.85
C ARG A 111 -12.42 -18.52 51.89
N ARG A 112 -11.51 -19.50 51.76
CA ARG A 112 -11.33 -20.57 52.75
C ARG A 112 -10.92 -20.03 54.11
N LEU A 113 -10.02 -19.05 54.17
CA LEU A 113 -9.62 -18.41 55.41
C LEU A 113 -10.78 -17.62 56.04
N ALA A 114 -11.51 -16.86 55.26
CA ALA A 114 -12.71 -16.14 55.72
C ALA A 114 -13.77 -17.09 56.28
N ALA A 115 -14.00 -18.23 55.61
CA ALA A 115 -14.95 -19.26 56.09
C ALA A 115 -14.49 -19.90 57.42
N ARG A 116 -13.21 -20.19 57.58
CA ARG A 116 -12.64 -20.71 58.86
C ARG A 116 -12.78 -19.69 59.99
N ALA A 117 -12.48 -18.41 59.72
CA ALA A 117 -12.62 -17.34 60.70
C ALA A 117 -14.05 -17.21 61.19
N SER A 118 -15.05 -17.34 60.26
CA SER A 118 -16.48 -17.32 60.64
C SER A 118 -16.90 -18.51 61.53
N GLN A 119 -16.35 -19.71 61.31
CA GLN A 119 -16.58 -20.90 62.12
C GLN A 119 -15.96 -20.79 63.50
N CYS A 120 -14.77 -20.25 63.62
CA CYS A 120 -14.11 -20.01 64.90
C CYS A 120 -14.87 -18.97 65.74
N ALA A 121 -15.42 -17.94 65.13
CA ALA A 121 -16.20 -16.92 65.82
C ALA A 121 -17.53 -17.45 66.33
N GLY A 122 -18.12 -18.48 65.70
CA GLY A 122 -19.35 -19.12 66.17
C GLY A 122 -19.19 -20.09 67.35
N ASN A 123 -17.94 -20.56 67.62
CA ASN A 123 -17.65 -21.55 68.69
C ASN A 123 -17.24 -20.93 70.03
N THR A 124 -16.90 -19.67 70.07
CA THR A 124 -16.63 -18.99 71.35
C THR A 124 -17.95 -18.48 71.90
N GLY A 125 -18.50 -19.15 72.91
CA GLY A 125 -19.86 -19.04 73.50
C GLY A 125 -20.30 -17.66 74.06
N THR A 126 -19.93 -16.59 73.42
CA THR A 126 -20.50 -15.26 73.59
C THR A 126 -21.29 -14.90 72.34
N ALA A 127 -22.56 -15.28 72.38
CA ALA A 127 -23.48 -15.42 71.23
C ALA A 127 -23.85 -14.13 70.48
N GLN A 128 -23.21 -13.01 70.68
CA GLN A 128 -23.56 -11.74 70.01
C GLN A 128 -22.42 -11.07 69.23
N GLY A 129 -21.16 -11.46 69.44
CA GLY A 129 -20.01 -10.84 68.74
C GLY A 129 -19.50 -11.60 67.56
N GLY A 130 -19.74 -12.93 67.46
CA GLY A 130 -19.12 -13.82 66.47
C GLY A 130 -19.74 -13.80 65.05
N GLN A 131 -21.05 -13.57 64.98
CA GLN A 131 -21.71 -13.46 63.66
C GLN A 131 -21.41 -12.17 62.90
N ALA A 132 -21.09 -11.08 63.67
CA ALA A 132 -20.79 -9.80 63.06
C ALA A 132 -19.40 -9.72 62.41
N THR A 133 -18.46 -10.62 62.77
CA THR A 133 -17.05 -10.59 62.21
C THR A 133 -16.85 -11.49 60.98
N GLY A 134 -17.65 -12.55 60.81
CA GLY A 134 -17.55 -13.44 59.67
C GLY A 134 -18.15 -12.91 58.37
N GLN A 135 -19.31 -12.21 58.49
CA GLN A 135 -19.97 -11.59 57.32
C GLN A 135 -19.13 -10.50 56.65
N PRO A 136 -18.47 -9.55 57.35
CA PRO A 136 -17.60 -8.55 56.74
C PRO A 136 -16.42 -9.14 55.98
N ALA A 137 -15.79 -10.22 56.51
CA ALA A 137 -14.68 -10.88 55.83
C ALA A 137 -15.09 -11.52 54.51
N MET A 138 -16.23 -12.16 54.45
CA MET A 138 -16.77 -12.73 53.21
C MET A 138 -17.12 -11.66 52.18
N VAL A 139 -17.75 -10.56 52.61
CA VAL A 139 -18.07 -9.41 51.74
C VAL A 139 -16.79 -8.78 51.18
N LEU A 140 -15.76 -8.58 52.00
CA LEU A 140 -14.49 -8.04 51.58
C LEU A 140 -13.78 -8.98 50.58
N ALA A 141 -13.80 -10.30 50.83
CA ALA A 141 -13.25 -11.26 49.89
C ALA A 141 -13.95 -11.26 48.52
N ASP A 142 -15.30 -11.10 48.51
CA ASP A 142 -16.09 -11.00 47.28
C ASP A 142 -15.84 -9.65 46.54
N LEU A 143 -15.76 -8.54 47.28
CA LEU A 143 -15.43 -7.24 46.70
C LEU A 143 -14.02 -7.23 46.10
N LEU A 144 -13.05 -7.83 46.80
CA LEU A 144 -11.69 -7.94 46.28
C LEU A 144 -11.65 -8.77 45.00
N SER A 145 -12.37 -9.89 44.96
CA SER A 145 -12.44 -10.74 43.75
C SER A 145 -13.03 -9.97 42.55
N ARG A 146 -14.12 -9.22 42.77
CA ARG A 146 -14.72 -8.40 41.70
C ARG A 146 -13.83 -7.22 41.27
N ALA A 147 -13.14 -6.59 42.22
CA ALA A 147 -12.23 -5.50 41.90
C ALA A 147 -11.05 -5.99 41.07
N ASP A 148 -10.49 -7.14 41.43
CA ASP A 148 -9.38 -7.77 40.71
C ASP A 148 -9.81 -8.23 39.29
N GLU A 149 -10.99 -8.83 39.15
CA GLU A 149 -11.56 -9.19 37.86
C GLU A 149 -11.71 -7.96 36.93
N ARG A 150 -12.24 -6.85 37.47
CA ARG A 150 -12.35 -5.59 36.72
C ARG A 150 -11.00 -4.97 36.37
N ALA A 151 -10.05 -5.05 37.28
CA ALA A 151 -8.67 -4.60 37.04
C ALA A 151 -8.02 -5.42 35.91
N GLY A 152 -8.21 -6.74 35.90
CA GLY A 152 -7.73 -7.63 34.85
C GLY A 152 -8.36 -7.34 33.47
N GLU A 153 -9.68 -7.15 33.44
CA GLU A 153 -10.38 -6.74 32.19
C GLU A 153 -9.84 -5.42 31.63
N LEU A 154 -9.63 -4.43 32.52
CA LEU A 154 -9.12 -3.12 32.13
C LEU A 154 -7.66 -3.20 31.67
N ALA A 155 -6.81 -3.96 32.34
CA ALA A 155 -5.42 -4.20 31.93
C ALA A 155 -5.36 -4.84 30.54
N ALA A 156 -6.14 -5.88 30.30
CA ALA A 156 -6.21 -6.53 28.98
C ALA A 156 -6.72 -5.58 27.88
N ALA A 157 -7.66 -4.69 28.18
CA ALA A 157 -8.13 -3.68 27.25
C ALA A 157 -7.04 -2.62 26.96
N TYR A 158 -6.33 -2.20 27.99
CA TYR A 158 -5.20 -1.27 27.87
C TYR A 158 -4.08 -1.84 27.01
N ASP A 159 -3.68 -3.10 27.23
CA ASP A 159 -2.62 -3.76 26.45
C ASP A 159 -3.00 -3.82 24.96
N ARG A 160 -4.22 -4.22 24.66
CA ARG A 160 -4.70 -4.22 23.26
C ARG A 160 -4.67 -2.83 22.65
N ALA A 161 -5.15 -1.81 23.35
CA ALA A 161 -5.14 -0.44 22.87
C ALA A 161 -3.72 0.09 22.63
N ARG A 162 -2.80 -0.18 23.58
CA ARG A 162 -1.40 0.21 23.50
C ARG A 162 -0.69 -0.45 22.30
N VAL A 163 -0.83 -1.76 22.14
CA VAL A 163 -0.21 -2.49 21.02
C VAL A 163 -0.77 -1.99 19.68
N SER A 164 -2.08 -1.77 19.59
CA SER A 164 -2.72 -1.23 18.38
C SER A 164 -2.24 0.20 18.07
N GLY A 165 -2.07 1.04 19.07
CA GLY A 165 -1.54 2.40 18.92
C GLY A 165 -0.12 2.39 18.38
N LEU A 166 0.77 1.61 19.00
CA LEU A 166 2.17 1.46 18.57
C LEU A 166 2.28 0.86 17.15
N ALA A 167 1.43 -0.11 16.82
CA ALA A 167 1.39 -0.67 15.47
C ALA A 167 0.96 0.38 14.45
N CYS A 168 -0.01 1.24 14.77
CA CYS A 168 -0.43 2.34 13.92
C CYS A 168 0.71 3.36 13.69
N GLU A 169 1.44 3.74 14.73
CA GLU A 169 2.61 4.62 14.62
C GLU A 169 3.70 4.01 13.74
N ARG A 170 4.07 2.75 13.97
CA ARG A 170 5.06 2.02 13.14
C ARG A 170 4.63 1.92 11.67
N ALA A 171 3.34 1.62 11.43
CA ALA A 171 2.81 1.56 10.06
C ALA A 171 2.84 2.93 9.37
N TYR A 172 2.56 4.00 10.10
CA TYR A 172 2.67 5.37 9.60
C TYR A 172 4.11 5.73 9.24
N ASP A 173 5.06 5.40 10.11
CA ASP A 173 6.49 5.63 9.88
C ASP A 173 6.99 4.88 8.65
N ALA A 174 6.59 3.62 8.48
CA ALA A 174 6.92 2.79 7.32
C ALA A 174 6.42 3.39 5.98
N ILE A 175 5.26 4.05 6.00
CA ILE A 175 4.70 4.70 4.80
C ILE A 175 5.36 6.07 4.55
N SER A 176 5.72 6.79 5.63
CA SER A 176 6.19 8.17 5.58
C SER A 176 7.68 8.30 5.24
N GLN A 177 8.47 7.25 5.48
CA GLN A 177 9.89 7.27 5.15
C GLN A 177 10.08 7.08 3.64
N PRO A 178 10.72 8.05 2.95
CA PRO A 178 11.17 7.83 1.58
C PRO A 178 12.17 6.68 1.58
N GLY A 179 11.98 5.72 0.68
CA GLY A 179 12.95 4.64 0.49
C GLY A 179 14.36 5.18 0.21
N PRO A 180 15.39 4.41 0.55
CA PRO A 180 16.77 4.76 0.31
C PRO A 180 17.10 4.94 -1.18
#